data_22a8c6b9ca484f2aa3ba372ffdebb832
#
_entry.id   22a8c6b9ca484f2aa3ba372ffdebb832
#
_cell.length_a   1.000
_cell.length_b   1.000
_cell.length_c   1.000
_cell.angle_alpha   90.00
_cell.angle_beta   90.00
_cell.angle_gamma   90.00
#
_symmetry.space_group_name_H-M   'P 1'
#
loop_
_entity.id
_entity.type
_entity.pdbx_description
1 polymer ?
#
loop_
_entity_poly.entity_id
_entity_poly.type
_entity_poly.pdbx_seq_one_letter_code
_entity_poly.pdbx_strand_id
1 'polypeptide(L)'
;MFEGMSFIFDIDGTICPIKKKEESYEDLVPYPEMVEKIRAYKEGGARIIFFTSRNMNSYQGNIGMINANTAKIILAWLDKWKIPYDEIIYGKPWPGHHGFYVDDRTVRPDEFLRLSVEELDELCKKSRCD
;
A
#
# COMPACT_ATOMS: atom_id res chain seq x y z
N MET A 1 0.58 6.39 20.68
CA MET A 1 -0.85 6.43 20.32
C MET A 1 -1.26 5.24 19.43
N PHE A 2 -0.38 4.85 18.52
CA PHE A 2 -0.68 3.73 17.59
C PHE A 2 0.17 2.49 17.85
N GLU A 3 0.78 2.39 19.02
CA GLU A 3 1.63 1.27 19.41
C GLU A 3 0.84 -0.04 19.32
N GLY A 4 1.48 -1.07 18.80
CA GLY A 4 0.85 -2.38 18.62
C GLY A 4 -0.03 -2.51 17.38
N MET A 5 -0.22 -1.41 16.63
CA MET A 5 -1.01 -1.43 15.40
C MET A 5 -0.12 -1.60 14.18
N SER A 6 -0.56 -2.43 13.25
CA SER A 6 0.11 -2.60 11.95
C SER A 6 -0.84 -2.15 10.85
N PHE A 7 -0.31 -1.39 9.91
CA PHE A 7 -1.05 -0.96 8.73
C PHE A 7 -0.35 -1.52 7.50
N ILE A 8 -1.09 -2.22 6.68
CA ILE A 8 -0.58 -2.85 5.46
C ILE A 8 -1.15 -2.09 4.27
N PHE A 9 -0.28 -1.41 3.53
CA PHE A 9 -0.66 -0.55 2.42
C PHE A 9 -0.31 -1.19 1.08
N ASP A 10 -1.25 -1.13 0.16
CA ASP A 10 -0.94 -1.28 -1.25
C ASP A 10 -0.15 -0.04 -1.72
N ILE A 11 0.49 -0.12 -2.88
CA ILE A 11 1.27 1.01 -3.41
C ILE A 11 0.50 1.68 -4.56
N ASP A 12 0.40 1.01 -5.70
CA ASP A 12 -0.19 1.60 -6.91
C ASP A 12 -1.69 1.80 -6.75
N GLY A 13 -2.15 3.04 -6.88
CA GLY A 13 -3.55 3.41 -6.67
C GLY A 13 -3.89 3.71 -5.22
N THR A 14 -2.95 3.56 -4.30
CA THR A 14 -3.17 3.78 -2.87
C THR A 14 -2.28 4.89 -2.31
N ILE A 15 -0.96 4.83 -2.51
CA ILE A 15 -0.07 5.91 -2.07
C ILE A 15 0.43 6.75 -3.25
N CYS A 16 0.21 6.30 -4.46
CA CYS A 16 0.52 7.04 -5.68
C CYS A 16 -0.47 6.63 -6.78
N PRO A 17 -0.57 7.43 -7.87
CA PRO A 17 -1.42 7.06 -9.00
C PRO A 17 -0.96 5.77 -9.66
N ILE A 18 -1.88 5.10 -10.32
CA ILE A 18 -1.54 3.97 -11.18
C ILE A 18 -0.78 4.53 -12.40
N LYS A 19 0.37 3.94 -12.69
CA LYS A 19 1.24 4.37 -13.78
C LYS A 19 0.53 4.27 -15.12
N LYS A 20 0.59 5.33 -15.91
CA LYS A 20 0.16 5.31 -17.29
C LYS A 20 1.23 4.65 -18.15
N LYS A 21 0.84 4.22 -19.36
CA LYS A 21 1.73 3.47 -20.25
C LYS A 21 3.01 4.25 -20.57
N GLU A 22 2.91 5.56 -20.76
CA GLU A 22 4.03 6.43 -21.13
C GLU A 22 4.89 6.89 -19.95
N GLU A 23 4.44 6.63 -18.71
CA GLU A 23 5.16 7.04 -17.50
C GLU A 23 6.12 5.96 -17.03
N SER A 24 7.09 6.34 -16.19
CA SER A 24 7.94 5.39 -15.48
C SER A 24 7.60 5.42 -14.00
N TYR A 25 7.82 4.29 -13.31
CA TYR A 25 7.56 4.20 -11.89
C TYR A 25 8.38 5.20 -11.06
N GLU A 26 9.59 5.47 -11.51
CA GLU A 26 10.50 6.40 -10.80
C GLU A 26 9.94 7.81 -10.76
N ASP A 27 9.13 8.19 -11.74
CA ASP A 27 8.61 9.55 -11.89
C ASP A 27 7.24 9.76 -11.23
N LEU A 28 6.65 8.73 -10.67
CA LEU A 28 5.37 8.86 -9.99
C LEU A 28 5.50 9.73 -8.75
N VAL A 29 4.52 10.60 -8.53
CA VAL A 29 4.48 11.48 -7.37
C VAL A 29 3.45 10.91 -6.38
N PRO A 30 3.83 10.65 -5.13
CA PRO A 30 2.87 10.12 -4.17
C PRO A 30 1.84 11.16 -3.78
N TYR A 31 0.68 10.70 -3.29
CA TYR A 31 -0.35 11.58 -2.77
C TYR A 31 0.14 12.22 -1.46
N PRO A 32 0.29 13.55 -1.41
CA PRO A 32 0.88 14.20 -0.23
C PRO A 32 0.13 13.91 1.07
N GLU A 33 -1.20 13.90 1.03
CA GLU A 33 -2.01 13.65 2.21
C GLU A 33 -1.80 12.25 2.76
N MET A 34 -1.66 11.27 1.87
CA MET A 34 -1.41 9.88 2.27
C MET A 34 -0.03 9.76 2.93
N VAL A 35 0.98 10.34 2.32
CA VAL A 35 2.35 10.31 2.87
C VAL A 35 2.39 10.96 4.25
N GLU A 36 1.73 12.11 4.41
CA GLU A 36 1.68 12.82 5.68
C GLU A 36 1.03 11.97 6.78
N LYS A 37 -0.09 11.32 6.44
CA LYS A 37 -0.81 10.49 7.41
C LYS A 37 0.01 9.25 7.78
N ILE A 38 0.66 8.62 6.83
CA ILE A 38 1.55 7.47 7.09
C ILE A 38 2.68 7.88 8.04
N ARG A 39 3.31 9.04 7.80
CA ARG A 39 4.35 9.54 8.68
C ARG A 39 3.84 9.76 10.10
N ALA A 40 2.67 10.37 10.23
CA ALA A 40 2.07 10.62 11.54
C ALA A 40 1.79 9.31 12.29
N TYR A 41 1.27 8.31 11.59
CA TYR A 41 1.01 7.01 12.20
C TYR A 41 2.30 6.31 12.61
N LYS A 42 3.33 6.40 11.79
CA LYS A 42 4.66 5.85 12.12
C LYS A 42 5.23 6.52 13.36
N GLU A 43 5.15 7.84 13.43
CA GLU A 43 5.62 8.60 14.60
C GLU A 43 4.83 8.23 15.86
N GLY A 44 3.55 7.89 15.70
CA GLY A 44 2.71 7.46 16.81
C GLY A 44 2.91 6.00 17.22
N GLY A 45 3.88 5.31 16.65
CA GLY A 45 4.24 3.95 17.04
C GLY A 45 3.68 2.84 16.19
N ALA A 46 2.96 3.15 15.11
CA ALA A 46 2.42 2.13 14.22
C ALA A 46 3.52 1.45 13.41
N ARG A 47 3.29 0.19 13.08
CA ARG A 47 4.14 -0.56 12.16
C ARG A 47 3.60 -0.37 10.75
N ILE A 48 4.45 0.05 9.83
CA ILE A 48 4.07 0.34 8.44
C ILE A 48 4.62 -0.76 7.53
N ILE A 49 3.73 -1.42 6.82
CA ILE A 49 4.06 -2.52 5.92
C ILE A 49 3.49 -2.20 4.55
N PHE A 50 4.30 -2.32 3.51
CA PHE A 50 3.80 -2.23 2.13
C PHE A 50 3.69 -3.64 1.55
N PHE A 51 2.57 -3.90 0.89
CA PHE A 51 2.29 -5.19 0.26
C PHE A 51 1.81 -4.91 -1.16
N THR A 52 2.60 -5.27 -2.16
CA THR A 52 2.36 -4.84 -3.53
C THR A 52 2.32 -5.99 -4.53
N SER A 53 1.42 -5.86 -5.51
CA SER A 53 1.35 -6.76 -6.66
C SER A 53 2.08 -6.18 -7.88
N ARG A 54 2.87 -5.11 -7.69
CA ARG A 54 3.57 -4.47 -8.80
C ARG A 54 4.40 -5.49 -9.58
N ASN A 55 4.28 -5.45 -10.88
CA ASN A 55 4.95 -6.35 -11.84
C ASN A 55 4.57 -7.82 -11.74
N MET A 56 3.52 -8.17 -10.99
CA MET A 56 2.99 -9.53 -10.97
C MET A 56 2.47 -9.92 -12.36
N ASN A 57 1.80 -9.01 -13.04
CA ASN A 57 1.35 -9.25 -14.41
C ASN A 57 2.56 -9.27 -15.37
N SER A 58 3.44 -8.29 -15.28
CA SER A 58 4.61 -8.15 -16.17
C SER A 58 5.52 -9.38 -16.15
N TYR A 59 5.76 -9.93 -14.98
CA TYR A 59 6.64 -11.09 -14.80
C TYR A 59 5.86 -12.38 -14.55
N GLN A 60 4.55 -12.36 -14.75
CA GLN A 60 3.70 -13.54 -14.61
C GLN A 60 3.93 -14.31 -13.31
N GLY A 61 3.99 -13.57 -12.21
CA GLY A 61 4.14 -14.12 -10.88
C GLY A 61 5.54 -14.59 -10.52
N ASN A 62 6.54 -14.30 -11.35
CA ASN A 62 7.92 -14.70 -11.06
C ASN A 62 8.51 -13.81 -9.96
N ILE A 63 8.48 -14.31 -8.73
CA ILE A 63 8.95 -13.57 -7.54
C ILE A 63 10.44 -13.25 -7.64
N GLY A 64 11.24 -14.14 -8.21
CA GLY A 64 12.68 -13.89 -8.38
C GLY A 64 12.95 -12.67 -9.26
N MET A 65 12.20 -12.51 -10.34
CA MET A 65 12.32 -11.35 -11.22
C MET A 65 11.86 -10.07 -10.52
N ILE A 66 10.81 -10.16 -9.73
CA ILE A 66 10.31 -9.03 -8.95
C ILE A 66 11.34 -8.59 -7.92
N ASN A 67 11.92 -9.54 -7.19
CA ASN A 67 12.96 -9.24 -6.20
C ASN A 67 14.21 -8.62 -6.84
N ALA A 68 14.58 -9.06 -8.03
CA ALA A 68 15.78 -8.57 -8.71
C ALA A 68 15.59 -7.20 -9.36
N ASN A 69 14.38 -6.89 -9.83
CA ASN A 69 14.13 -5.71 -10.65
C ASN A 69 13.18 -4.69 -10.01
N THR A 70 12.05 -5.14 -9.51
CA THR A 70 11.00 -4.26 -8.97
C THR A 70 11.39 -3.69 -7.62
N ALA A 71 11.99 -4.50 -6.77
CA ALA A 71 12.29 -4.15 -5.39
C ALA A 71 13.16 -2.89 -5.29
N LYS A 72 14.25 -2.83 -6.04
CA LYS A 72 15.18 -1.69 -5.96
C LYS A 72 14.54 -0.38 -6.40
N ILE A 73 13.61 -0.43 -7.35
CA ILE A 73 12.91 0.76 -7.83
C ILE A 73 11.95 1.27 -6.74
N ILE A 74 11.21 0.37 -6.11
CA ILE A 74 10.29 0.73 -5.03
C ILE A 74 11.06 1.31 -3.83
N LEU A 75 12.14 0.66 -3.41
CA LEU A 75 12.94 1.11 -2.27
C LEU A 75 13.52 2.51 -2.52
N ALA A 76 14.09 2.72 -3.69
CA ALA A 76 14.65 4.01 -4.05
C ALA A 76 13.56 5.10 -4.08
N TRP A 77 12.38 4.77 -4.58
CA TRP A 77 11.27 5.71 -4.65
C TRP A 77 10.73 6.07 -3.25
N LEU A 78 10.55 5.08 -2.38
CA LEU A 78 10.11 5.32 -1.01
C LEU A 78 11.11 6.20 -0.27
N ASP A 79 12.40 5.95 -0.45
CA ASP A 79 13.46 6.73 0.20
C ASP A 79 13.52 8.14 -0.35
N LYS A 80 13.36 8.31 -1.65
CA LYS A 80 13.31 9.63 -2.30
C LYS A 80 12.22 10.51 -1.71
N TRP A 81 11.05 9.95 -1.48
CA TRP A 81 9.89 10.69 -0.96
C TRP A 81 9.80 10.63 0.56
N LYS A 82 10.78 10.03 1.23
CA LYS A 82 10.85 9.92 2.69
C LYS A 82 9.59 9.30 3.29
N ILE A 83 9.12 8.24 2.63
CA ILE A 83 7.98 7.47 3.12
C ILE A 83 8.52 6.39 4.04
N PRO A 84 8.13 6.37 5.33
CA PRO A 84 8.66 5.37 6.26
C PRO A 84 8.04 4.00 6.02
N TYR A 85 8.80 2.96 6.31
CA TYR A 85 8.32 1.59 6.26
C TYR A 85 9.14 0.71 7.20
N ASP A 86 8.49 -0.31 7.74
CA ASP A 86 9.16 -1.34 8.55
C ASP A 86 9.38 -2.60 7.74
N GLU A 87 8.44 -2.91 6.83
CA GLU A 87 8.52 -4.08 5.96
C GLU A 87 7.96 -3.78 4.59
N ILE A 88 8.48 -4.50 3.59
CA ILE A 88 7.93 -4.48 2.24
C ILE A 88 7.79 -5.92 1.78
N ILE A 89 6.59 -6.27 1.32
CA ILE A 89 6.28 -7.61 0.84
C ILE A 89 5.88 -7.50 -0.63
N TYR A 90 6.57 -8.22 -1.49
CA TYR A 90 6.26 -8.33 -2.92
C TYR A 90 5.43 -9.58 -3.17
N GLY A 91 4.86 -9.67 -4.35
CA GLY A 91 4.14 -10.88 -4.74
C GLY A 91 2.73 -10.97 -4.20
N LYS A 92 2.12 -9.81 -3.87
CA LYS A 92 0.70 -9.79 -3.55
C LYS A 92 -0.08 -10.36 -4.74
N PRO A 93 -0.99 -11.32 -4.51
CA PRO A 93 -1.77 -11.86 -5.61
C PRO A 93 -2.46 -10.75 -6.40
N TRP A 94 -2.32 -10.80 -7.72
CA TRP A 94 -2.97 -9.82 -8.58
C TRP A 94 -4.29 -10.43 -9.09
N PRO A 95 -5.44 -9.78 -8.86
CA PRO A 95 -6.74 -10.36 -9.22
C PRO A 95 -7.09 -10.22 -10.70
N GLY A 96 -6.17 -9.76 -11.53
CA GLY A 96 -6.45 -9.47 -12.93
C GLY A 96 -7.16 -8.14 -13.08
N HIS A 97 -7.61 -7.88 -14.31
CA HIS A 97 -8.28 -6.62 -14.63
C HIS A 97 -9.72 -6.54 -14.13
N HIS A 98 -10.32 -7.68 -13.80
CA HIS A 98 -11.74 -7.76 -13.46
C HIS A 98 -12.04 -8.36 -12.08
N GLY A 99 -11.00 -8.74 -11.33
CA GLY A 99 -11.17 -9.32 -10.01
C GLY A 99 -11.07 -8.30 -8.89
N PHE A 100 -11.31 -8.74 -7.67
CA PHE A 100 -11.31 -7.88 -6.48
C PHE A 100 -10.69 -8.62 -5.30
N TYR A 101 -10.16 -7.84 -4.35
CA TYR A 101 -9.81 -8.37 -3.04
C TYR A 101 -11.03 -8.29 -2.13
N VAL A 102 -11.32 -9.38 -1.43
CA VAL A 102 -12.45 -9.45 -0.48
C VAL A 102 -11.88 -9.80 0.88
N ASP A 103 -12.06 -8.94 1.86
CA ASP A 103 -11.46 -9.08 3.18
C ASP A 103 -12.28 -8.28 4.18
N ASP A 104 -12.37 -8.76 5.42
CA ASP A 104 -13.14 -8.08 6.48
C ASP A 104 -12.36 -6.97 7.18
N ARG A 105 -11.07 -6.82 6.91
CA ARG A 105 -10.23 -5.80 7.54
C ARG A 105 -9.59 -4.85 6.54
N THR A 106 -10.18 -4.73 5.38
CA THR A 106 -9.69 -3.86 4.32
C THR A 106 -10.49 -2.56 4.30
N VAL A 107 -9.77 -1.45 4.27
CA VAL A 107 -10.38 -0.13 4.08
C VAL A 107 -9.87 0.47 2.78
N ARG A 108 -10.68 1.34 2.19
CA ARG A 108 -10.30 2.02 0.95
C ARG A 108 -9.38 3.20 1.27
N PRO A 109 -8.53 3.62 0.30
CA PRO A 109 -7.60 4.73 0.54
C PRO A 109 -8.27 6.00 1.04
N ASP A 110 -9.41 6.38 0.46
CA ASP A 110 -10.14 7.58 0.89
C ASP A 110 -10.71 7.43 2.30
N GLU A 111 -11.15 6.23 2.67
CA GLU A 111 -11.62 5.95 4.02
C GLU A 111 -10.48 6.09 5.03
N PHE A 112 -9.31 5.55 4.70
CA PHE A 112 -8.14 5.68 5.56
C PHE A 112 -7.77 7.15 5.80
N LEU A 113 -7.86 7.97 4.75
CA LEU A 113 -7.55 9.40 4.87
C LEU A 113 -8.57 10.16 5.71
N ARG A 114 -9.84 9.78 5.63
CA ARG A 114 -10.95 10.53 6.20
C ARG A 114 -11.33 10.12 7.61
N LEU A 115 -11.12 8.85 7.95
CA LEU A 115 -11.65 8.27 9.19
C LEU A 115 -10.57 8.08 10.24
N SER A 116 -10.98 8.13 11.51
CA SER A 116 -10.12 7.77 12.63
C SER A 116 -9.96 6.25 12.73
N VAL A 117 -9.00 5.78 13.54
CA VAL A 117 -8.80 4.35 13.77
C VAL A 117 -10.07 3.71 14.34
N GLU A 118 -10.74 4.40 15.27
CA GLU A 118 -11.97 3.90 15.86
C GLU A 118 -13.08 3.77 14.82
N GLU A 119 -13.19 4.75 13.92
CA GLU A 119 -14.16 4.71 12.83
C GLU A 119 -13.85 3.62 11.82
N LEU A 120 -12.56 3.40 11.53
CA LEU A 120 -12.14 2.30 10.65
C LEU A 120 -12.49 0.94 11.24
N ASP A 121 -12.29 0.76 12.54
CA ASP A 121 -12.63 -0.49 13.22
C ASP A 121 -14.13 -0.76 13.15
N GLU A 122 -14.95 0.26 13.39
CA GLU A 122 -16.42 0.13 13.27
C GLU A 122 -16.84 -0.20 11.84
N LEU A 123 -16.23 0.46 10.86
CA LEU A 123 -16.53 0.20 9.46
C LEU A 123 -16.28 -1.26 9.10
N CYS A 124 -15.13 -1.80 9.52
CA CYS A 124 -14.79 -3.19 9.25
C CYS A 124 -15.74 -4.16 9.95
N LYS A 125 -16.12 -3.88 11.19
CA LYS A 125 -17.08 -4.72 11.91
C LYS A 125 -18.44 -4.76 11.24
N LYS A 126 -18.91 -3.62 10.74
CA LYS A 126 -20.21 -3.52 10.06
C LYS A 126 -20.24 -4.27 8.74
N SER A 127 -19.11 -4.43 8.08
CA SER A 127 -19.05 -5.06 6.77
C SER A 127 -19.08 -6.60 6.82
N ARG A 128 -18.95 -7.18 8.01
CA ARG A 128 -18.98 -8.64 8.16
C ARG A 128 -20.36 -9.19 7.91
N CYS A 129 -20.41 -10.42 7.41
CA CYS A 129 -21.67 -11.08 7.06
C CYS A 129 -22.36 -11.77 8.24
N ASP A 130 -21.77 -11.75 9.43
CA ASP A 130 -22.33 -12.40 10.63
C ASP A 130 -23.39 -11.56 11.39
#